data_f00b814574830a4cada96df686ba9eac
#
_entry.id   f00b814574830a4cada96df686ba9eac
#
_cell.length_a   1.000
_cell.length_b   1.000
_cell.length_c   1.000
_cell.angle_alpha   90.00
_cell.angle_beta   90.00
_cell.angle_gamma   90.00
#
_symmetry.space_group_name_H-M   'P 1'
#
loop_
_entity.id
_entity.type
_entity.pdbx_description
1 polymer ?
#
loop_
_entity_poly.entity_id
_entity_poly.type
_entity_poly.pdbx_seq_one_letter_code
_entity_poly.pdbx_strand_id
1 'polypeptide(L)'
;MFHGFDDPPAGEKSQTRRPRRASAKSMTLQEELGQITHIFSDKTGTLTENKMVFRNCCVAGDRQPYGETGGVATDGHQPLATLARRACGEPGGIADWFLTSLAVAHTVLLDADADTGEVSYNADSPDEVALVKGGVAMQYRFESRQGERSIFISKDGRPFQYEILATIEFTSARKRMSVVVRQCDSA
;
A
#
# COMPACT_ATOMS: atom_id res chain seq x y z
N MET A 1 13.75 32.78 5.89
CA MET A 1 12.56 33.01 5.06
C MET A 1 11.63 31.82 5.32
N PHE A 2 10.67 31.98 6.21
CA PHE A 2 9.75 30.89 6.60
C PHE A 2 8.54 30.92 5.67
N HIS A 3 8.29 29.85 4.94
CA HIS A 3 7.10 29.70 4.12
C HIS A 3 5.88 29.46 5.01
N GLY A 4 4.80 30.17 4.69
CA GLY A 4 3.56 30.16 5.42
C GLY A 4 2.83 28.80 5.32
N PHE A 5 2.10 28.50 6.36
CA PHE A 5 1.12 27.43 6.38
C PHE A 5 -0.07 27.84 5.51
N ASP A 6 -0.46 26.97 4.59
CA ASP A 6 -1.65 27.15 3.77
C ASP A 6 -2.91 27.14 4.64
N ASP A 7 -3.81 28.10 4.38
CA ASP A 7 -5.12 28.18 5.03
C ASP A 7 -6.03 27.03 4.53
N PRO A 8 -6.81 26.39 5.41
CA PRO A 8 -7.77 25.38 4.99
C PRO A 8 -8.94 26.00 4.20
N PRO A 9 -9.58 25.22 3.29
CA PRO A 9 -10.66 25.71 2.44
C PRO A 9 -11.86 26.19 3.26
N ALA A 10 -12.46 27.29 2.81
CA ALA A 10 -13.60 27.95 3.43
C ALA A 10 -14.86 27.09 3.37
N GLY A 11 -15.35 26.60 4.51
CA GLY A 11 -16.61 25.85 4.60
C GLY A 11 -17.06 25.42 5.99
N GLU A 12 -16.20 25.41 7.00
CA GLU A 12 -16.62 25.03 8.36
C GLU A 12 -16.80 26.27 9.25
N LYS A 13 -17.95 26.30 9.95
CA LYS A 13 -18.28 27.32 10.92
C LYS A 13 -17.23 27.32 12.05
N SER A 14 -16.35 28.26 11.97
CA SER A 14 -15.24 28.54 12.85
C SER A 14 -15.72 28.71 14.31
N GLN A 15 -15.40 27.75 15.15
CA GLN A 15 -15.02 28.07 16.51
C GLN A 15 -13.67 28.83 16.40
N THR A 16 -13.67 30.09 16.78
CA THR A 16 -12.51 30.97 16.75
C THR A 16 -11.36 30.38 17.55
N ARG A 17 -10.53 29.56 16.92
CA ARG A 17 -9.22 29.17 17.47
C ARG A 17 -8.34 30.43 17.46
N ARG A 18 -8.07 30.97 18.63
CA ARG A 18 -7.06 32.02 18.79
C ARG A 18 -5.75 31.54 18.15
N PRO A 19 -5.10 32.37 17.32
CA PRO A 19 -3.85 31.96 16.70
C PRO A 19 -2.84 31.59 17.79
N ARG A 20 -2.32 30.39 17.75
CA ARG A 20 -1.26 29.93 18.65
C ARG A 20 0.03 30.65 18.27
N ARG A 21 0.45 31.59 19.10
CA ARG A 21 1.74 32.27 18.93
C ARG A 21 2.86 31.29 19.32
N ALA A 22 3.97 31.33 18.59
CA ALA A 22 5.17 30.65 19.01
C ALA A 22 5.62 31.21 20.36
N SER A 23 5.95 30.31 21.32
CA SER A 23 6.45 30.67 22.63
C SER A 23 7.80 30.03 22.85
N ALA A 24 8.85 30.81 23.01
CA ALA A 24 10.16 30.35 23.38
C ALA A 24 10.14 29.94 24.86
N LYS A 25 10.31 28.67 25.18
CA LYS A 25 10.29 28.14 26.54
C LYS A 25 11.67 28.13 27.22
N SER A 26 12.76 28.11 26.45
CA SER A 26 14.12 28.13 26.95
C SER A 26 15.06 28.64 25.87
N MET A 27 15.95 29.59 26.21
CA MET A 27 17.02 30.08 25.34
C MET A 27 18.31 29.25 25.48
N THR A 28 18.50 28.59 26.60
CA THR A 28 19.70 27.75 26.88
C THR A 28 19.73 26.48 26.03
N LEU A 29 18.58 26.03 25.52
CA LEU A 29 18.50 24.82 24.71
C LEU A 29 19.35 24.90 23.42
N GLN A 30 19.54 26.08 22.85
CA GLN A 30 20.35 26.26 21.64
C GLN A 30 21.84 26.05 21.91
N GLU A 31 22.33 26.47 23.07
CA GLU A 31 23.72 26.27 23.47
C GLU A 31 23.98 24.78 23.81
N GLU A 32 23.02 24.12 24.48
CA GLU A 32 23.09 22.70 24.78
C GLU A 32 23.07 21.84 23.52
N LEU A 33 22.24 22.19 22.52
CA LEU A 33 22.19 21.49 21.23
C LEU A 33 23.53 21.54 20.47
N GLY A 34 24.31 22.61 20.65
CA GLY A 34 25.64 22.72 20.06
C GLY A 34 26.69 21.81 20.69
N GLN A 35 26.43 21.23 21.85
CA GLN A 35 27.36 20.42 22.62
C GLN A 35 27.05 18.92 22.56
N ILE A 36 25.96 18.50 21.88
CA ILE A 36 25.60 17.10 21.77
C ILE A 36 26.65 16.33 20.97
N THR A 37 27.05 15.17 21.46
CA THR A 37 28.01 14.26 20.79
C THR A 37 27.31 13.03 20.19
N HIS A 38 26.10 12.71 20.65
CA HIS A 38 25.36 11.53 20.22
C HIS A 38 23.90 11.88 20.01
N ILE A 39 23.32 11.34 18.94
CA ILE A 39 21.89 11.46 18.62
C ILE A 39 21.32 10.05 18.52
N PHE A 40 20.30 9.77 19.32
CA PHE A 40 19.51 8.55 19.25
C PHE A 40 18.18 8.90 18.59
N SER A 41 17.87 8.24 17.49
CA SER A 41 16.63 8.48 16.74
C SER A 41 15.93 7.15 16.49
N ASP A 42 14.61 7.12 16.68
CA ASP A 42 13.81 6.03 16.17
C ASP A 42 13.74 6.12 14.63
N LYS A 43 13.64 4.97 13.97
CA LYS A 43 13.54 4.91 12.50
C LYS A 43 12.11 5.16 12.05
N THR A 44 11.16 4.40 12.60
CA THR A 44 9.80 4.35 12.07
C THR A 44 8.97 5.53 12.57
N GLY A 45 8.43 6.33 11.64
CA GLY A 45 7.66 7.53 11.96
C GLY A 45 8.49 8.75 12.35
N THR A 46 9.82 8.63 12.48
CA THR A 46 10.75 9.74 12.72
C THR A 46 11.65 9.99 11.52
N LEU A 47 12.34 8.99 11.04
CA LEU A 47 13.18 9.06 9.84
C LEU A 47 12.44 8.60 8.57
N THR A 48 11.27 8.02 8.73
CA THR A 48 10.41 7.53 7.64
C THR A 48 8.98 8.06 7.83
N GLU A 49 8.25 8.18 6.72
CA GLU A 49 6.85 8.65 6.70
C GLU A 49 5.85 7.56 7.13
N ASN A 50 6.30 6.39 7.57
CA ASN A 50 5.48 5.21 7.83
C ASN A 50 4.58 4.83 6.63
N LYS A 51 5.11 5.03 5.42
CA LYS A 51 4.43 4.77 4.15
C LYS A 51 5.20 3.70 3.39
N MET A 52 4.53 2.58 3.13
CA MET A 52 5.07 1.52 2.27
C MET A 52 4.57 1.70 0.85
N VAL A 53 5.46 1.52 -0.12
CA VAL A 53 5.14 1.63 -1.55
C VAL A 53 5.73 0.43 -2.28
N PHE A 54 4.90 -0.23 -3.08
CA PHE A 54 5.33 -1.31 -3.96
C PHE A 54 6.26 -0.74 -5.05
N ARG A 55 7.49 -1.22 -5.14
CA ARG A 55 8.47 -0.72 -6.09
C ARG A 55 8.85 -1.74 -7.13
N ASN A 56 9.27 -2.90 -6.70
CA ASN A 56 9.84 -3.92 -7.58
C ASN A 56 9.36 -5.31 -7.19
N CYS A 57 9.30 -6.22 -8.15
CA CYS A 57 9.06 -7.64 -7.92
C CYS A 57 9.85 -8.51 -8.90
N CYS A 58 10.02 -9.77 -8.52
CA CYS A 58 10.52 -10.82 -9.40
C CYS A 58 9.48 -11.91 -9.50
N VAL A 59 9.23 -12.40 -10.71
CA VAL A 59 8.34 -13.52 -10.96
C VAL A 59 9.17 -14.70 -11.43
N ALA A 60 8.88 -15.90 -10.95
CA ALA A 60 9.64 -17.09 -11.25
C ALA A 60 9.78 -17.34 -12.77
N GLY A 61 10.96 -17.67 -13.20
CA GLY A 61 11.31 -17.88 -14.62
C GLY A 61 11.75 -16.63 -15.37
N ASP A 62 11.61 -15.43 -14.79
CA ASP A 62 12.05 -14.20 -15.42
C ASP A 62 13.51 -13.91 -15.07
N ARG A 63 14.28 -13.46 -16.09
CA ARG A 63 15.69 -13.10 -15.91
C ARG A 63 15.87 -11.69 -15.31
N GLN A 64 14.88 -10.84 -15.48
CA GLN A 64 14.92 -9.44 -15.04
C GLN A 64 13.75 -9.15 -14.11
N PRO A 65 13.97 -8.38 -13.05
CA PRO A 65 12.89 -7.93 -12.17
C PRO A 65 11.99 -6.92 -12.88
N TYR A 66 10.79 -6.75 -12.36
CA TYR A 66 9.83 -5.72 -12.77
C TYR A 66 9.85 -4.58 -11.76
N GLY A 67 9.74 -3.33 -12.25
CA GLY A 67 9.76 -2.14 -11.40
C GLY A 67 9.00 -0.96 -11.99
N GLU A 68 8.74 0.05 -11.17
CA GLU A 68 8.15 1.29 -11.64
C GLU A 68 9.09 2.03 -12.60
N THR A 69 8.56 2.43 -13.76
CA THR A 69 9.21 3.35 -14.67
C THR A 69 8.81 4.78 -14.31
N GLY A 70 9.52 5.43 -13.39
CA GLY A 70 9.10 6.78 -13.00
C GLY A 70 10.02 7.53 -12.06
N GLY A 71 11.15 6.99 -11.77
CA GLY A 71 12.19 7.64 -10.98
C GLY A 71 13.40 6.75 -11.00
N VAL A 72 14.51 7.26 -11.53
CA VAL A 72 15.80 6.56 -11.68
C VAL A 72 15.59 5.10 -12.09
N ALA A 73 15.58 4.86 -13.39
CA ALA A 73 15.64 3.50 -13.94
C ALA A 73 16.81 2.79 -13.25
N THR A 74 16.53 1.87 -12.35
CA THR A 74 17.52 0.90 -11.95
C THR A 74 17.77 0.06 -13.19
N ASP A 75 18.94 0.20 -13.77
CA ASP A 75 19.34 -0.52 -14.97
C ASP A 75 18.92 -1.98 -14.90
N GLY A 76 18.17 -2.43 -15.89
CA GLY A 76 17.77 -3.81 -16.04
C GLY A 76 16.37 -4.21 -15.52
N HIS A 77 15.53 -3.29 -15.05
CA HIS A 77 14.14 -3.62 -14.69
C HIS A 77 13.19 -3.49 -15.88
N GLN A 78 12.28 -4.44 -16.01
CA GLN A 78 11.16 -4.33 -16.93
C GLN A 78 10.03 -3.48 -16.32
N PRO A 79 9.24 -2.72 -17.12
CA PRO A 79 8.08 -2.01 -16.61
C PRO A 79 7.04 -2.95 -15.98
N LEU A 80 6.41 -2.55 -14.88
CA LEU A 80 5.30 -3.30 -14.25
C LEU A 80 4.14 -3.56 -15.24
N ALA A 81 3.90 -2.65 -16.17
CA ALA A 81 2.92 -2.84 -17.23
C ALA A 81 3.23 -4.04 -18.15
N THR A 82 4.50 -4.45 -18.27
CA THR A 82 4.88 -5.66 -19.02
C THR A 82 4.44 -6.90 -18.27
N LEU A 83 4.59 -6.94 -16.94
CA LEU A 83 4.09 -8.03 -16.11
C LEU A 83 2.56 -8.13 -16.19
N ALA A 84 1.84 -7.00 -16.11
CA ALA A 84 0.40 -6.97 -16.24
C ALA A 84 -0.07 -7.54 -17.59
N ARG A 85 0.53 -7.10 -18.69
CA ARG A 85 0.20 -7.63 -20.04
C ARG A 85 0.48 -9.13 -20.17
N ARG A 86 1.58 -9.62 -19.60
CA ARG A 86 1.90 -11.03 -19.61
C ARG A 86 0.86 -11.84 -18.83
N ALA A 87 0.48 -11.37 -17.64
CA ALA A 87 -0.53 -12.02 -16.82
C ALA A 87 -1.90 -12.11 -17.52
N CYS A 88 -2.32 -11.04 -18.20
CA CYS A 88 -3.55 -11.03 -18.99
C CYS A 88 -3.47 -11.91 -20.23
N GLY A 89 -2.29 -12.03 -20.84
CA GLY A 89 -2.07 -12.88 -22.03
C GLY A 89 -1.95 -14.37 -21.73
N GLU A 90 -1.62 -14.74 -20.50
CA GLU A 90 -1.45 -16.12 -20.05
C GLU A 90 -2.29 -16.41 -18.79
N PRO A 91 -3.63 -16.51 -18.89
CA PRO A 91 -4.49 -16.84 -17.77
C PRO A 91 -4.10 -18.20 -17.15
N GLY A 92 -3.94 -18.23 -15.82
CA GLY A 92 -3.45 -19.41 -15.11
C GLY A 92 -1.93 -19.60 -15.22
N GLY A 93 -1.21 -18.70 -15.87
CA GLY A 93 0.24 -18.67 -15.87
C GLY A 93 0.83 -18.13 -14.55
N ILE A 94 2.16 -18.23 -14.41
CA ILE A 94 2.86 -17.82 -13.18
C ILE A 94 2.63 -16.34 -12.86
N ALA A 95 2.61 -15.47 -13.89
CA ALA A 95 2.37 -14.05 -13.72
C ALA A 95 0.93 -13.76 -13.21
N ASP A 96 -0.07 -14.44 -13.79
CA ASP A 96 -1.47 -14.33 -13.33
C ASP A 96 -1.62 -14.81 -11.88
N TRP A 97 -1.02 -15.94 -11.53
CA TRP A 97 -1.04 -16.44 -10.15
C TRP A 97 -0.35 -15.50 -9.18
N PHE A 98 0.78 -14.92 -9.57
CA PHE A 98 1.48 -13.93 -8.76
C PHE A 98 0.60 -12.71 -8.48
N LEU A 99 0.02 -12.08 -9.51
CA LEU A 99 -0.84 -10.91 -9.35
C LEU A 99 -2.15 -11.23 -8.63
N THR A 100 -2.73 -12.41 -8.90
CA THR A 100 -3.90 -12.91 -8.16
C THR A 100 -3.59 -13.05 -6.67
N SER A 101 -2.40 -13.53 -6.31
CA SER A 101 -2.01 -13.67 -4.91
C SER A 101 -1.95 -12.34 -4.18
N LEU A 102 -1.49 -11.26 -4.84
CA LEU A 102 -1.47 -9.91 -4.27
C LEU A 102 -2.89 -9.39 -4.00
N ALA A 103 -3.86 -9.75 -4.84
CA ALA A 103 -5.24 -9.30 -4.73
C ALA A 103 -6.11 -10.15 -3.78
N VAL A 104 -5.63 -11.35 -3.37
CA VAL A 104 -6.44 -12.30 -2.58
C VAL A 104 -5.82 -12.59 -1.21
N ALA A 105 -4.48 -12.64 -1.11
CA ALA A 105 -3.79 -13.05 0.12
C ALA A 105 -3.47 -11.85 1.04
N HIS A 106 -4.49 -11.24 1.63
CA HIS A 106 -4.36 -10.09 2.54
C HIS A 106 -5.55 -10.00 3.49
N THR A 107 -5.43 -9.15 4.52
CA THR A 107 -6.52 -8.79 5.45
C THR A 107 -7.04 -7.37 5.25
N VAL A 108 -6.65 -6.72 4.16
CA VAL A 108 -7.04 -5.35 3.82
C VAL A 108 -8.55 -5.21 3.73
N LEU A 109 -9.07 -4.14 4.31
CA LEU A 109 -10.45 -3.69 4.21
C LEU A 109 -10.55 -2.53 3.21
N LEU A 110 -11.72 -2.41 2.60
CA LEU A 110 -12.07 -1.27 1.74
C LEU A 110 -12.93 -0.30 2.55
N ASP A 111 -12.48 0.94 2.59
CA ASP A 111 -13.28 2.06 3.08
C ASP A 111 -13.64 2.93 1.87
N ALA A 112 -14.93 3.12 1.66
CA ALA A 112 -15.44 4.06 0.68
C ALA A 112 -15.88 5.32 1.42
N ASP A 113 -15.29 6.44 1.08
CA ASP A 113 -15.73 7.74 1.57
C ASP A 113 -17.14 8.02 1.05
N ALA A 114 -18.07 8.28 1.97
CA ALA A 114 -19.50 8.44 1.65
C ALA A 114 -19.78 9.71 0.84
N ASP A 115 -18.92 10.73 0.95
CA ASP A 115 -19.12 12.04 0.31
C ASP A 115 -18.42 12.12 -1.05
N THR A 116 -17.21 11.56 -1.16
CA THR A 116 -16.38 11.63 -2.38
C THR A 116 -16.47 10.38 -3.24
N GLY A 117 -16.92 9.25 -2.69
CA GLY A 117 -16.88 7.94 -3.34
C GLY A 117 -15.44 7.40 -3.53
N GLU A 118 -14.44 8.05 -2.93
CA GLU A 118 -13.07 7.61 -3.03
C GLU A 118 -12.87 6.32 -2.22
N VAL A 119 -12.28 5.31 -2.87
CA VAL A 119 -12.01 4.02 -2.24
C VAL A 119 -10.61 4.04 -1.65
N SER A 120 -10.51 3.82 -0.35
CA SER A 120 -9.24 3.66 0.35
C SER A 120 -9.05 2.22 0.85
N TYR A 121 -7.79 1.79 0.86
CA TYR A 121 -7.39 0.48 1.39
C TYR A 121 -6.83 0.66 2.79
N ASN A 122 -7.40 -0.03 3.77
CA ASN A 122 -7.00 0.05 5.16
C ASN A 122 -6.65 -1.33 5.70
N ALA A 123 -5.56 -1.44 6.48
CA ALA A 123 -5.12 -2.66 7.14
C ALA A 123 -4.22 -2.33 8.33
N ASP A 124 -4.08 -3.28 9.25
CA ASP A 124 -3.14 -3.18 10.37
C ASP A 124 -1.68 -3.14 9.88
N SER A 125 -1.40 -3.80 8.76
CA SER A 125 -0.08 -3.82 8.13
C SER A 125 -0.01 -2.88 6.92
N PRO A 126 0.85 -1.85 6.94
CA PRO A 126 1.09 -1.00 5.78
C PRO A 126 1.72 -1.77 4.60
N ASP A 127 2.38 -2.89 4.87
CA ASP A 127 2.96 -3.77 3.85
C ASP A 127 1.85 -4.42 3.01
N GLU A 128 0.78 -4.91 3.63
CA GLU A 128 -0.36 -5.50 2.91
C GLU A 128 -1.04 -4.48 2.00
N VAL A 129 -1.25 -3.25 2.51
CA VAL A 129 -1.81 -2.16 1.70
C VAL A 129 -0.92 -1.86 0.48
N ALA A 130 0.41 -1.86 0.66
CA ALA A 130 1.36 -1.63 -0.42
C ALA A 130 1.29 -2.75 -1.48
N LEU A 131 1.19 -4.02 -1.06
CA LEU A 131 1.07 -5.17 -1.96
C LEU A 131 -0.24 -5.12 -2.76
N VAL A 132 -1.37 -4.86 -2.10
CA VAL A 132 -2.68 -4.73 -2.77
C VAL A 132 -2.66 -3.56 -3.77
N LYS A 133 -2.12 -2.39 -3.40
CA LYS A 133 -1.95 -1.26 -4.31
C LYS A 133 -1.04 -1.58 -5.50
N GLY A 134 -0.01 -2.40 -5.27
CA GLY A 134 0.83 -2.94 -6.34
C GLY A 134 0.02 -3.78 -7.33
N GLY A 135 -0.86 -4.66 -6.84
CA GLY A 135 -1.81 -5.40 -7.67
C GLY A 135 -2.73 -4.49 -8.49
N VAL A 136 -3.31 -3.47 -7.83
CA VAL A 136 -4.17 -2.47 -8.51
C VAL A 136 -3.45 -1.76 -9.64
N ALA A 137 -2.20 -1.35 -9.43
CA ALA A 137 -1.38 -0.70 -10.48
C ALA A 137 -1.12 -1.63 -11.69
N MET A 138 -1.22 -2.94 -11.48
CA MET A 138 -1.06 -3.97 -12.50
C MET A 138 -2.40 -4.56 -12.98
N GLN A 139 -3.52 -3.85 -12.77
CA GLN A 139 -4.88 -4.21 -13.20
C GLN A 139 -5.47 -5.43 -12.47
N TYR A 140 -4.91 -5.81 -11.32
CA TYR A 140 -5.46 -6.83 -10.43
C TYR A 140 -5.96 -6.17 -9.17
N ARG A 141 -7.25 -5.86 -9.14
CA ARG A 141 -7.86 -5.03 -8.09
C ARG A 141 -8.66 -5.89 -7.12
N PHE A 142 -8.43 -5.71 -5.84
CA PHE A 142 -9.35 -6.14 -4.79
C PHE A 142 -10.57 -5.22 -4.79
N GLU A 143 -11.77 -5.78 -5.01
CA GLU A 143 -13.02 -5.02 -5.14
C GLU A 143 -13.86 -5.06 -3.86
N SER A 144 -13.98 -6.21 -3.23
CA SER A 144 -14.75 -6.35 -2.00
C SER A 144 -14.55 -7.71 -1.32
N ARG A 145 -15.00 -7.77 -0.08
CA ARG A 145 -15.10 -9.02 0.68
C ARG A 145 -16.52 -9.16 1.25
N GLN A 146 -17.12 -10.32 1.09
CA GLN A 146 -18.41 -10.64 1.69
C GLN A 146 -18.23 -11.69 2.79
N GLY A 147 -18.38 -11.24 4.04
CA GLY A 147 -18.06 -12.05 5.20
C GLY A 147 -16.59 -12.51 5.19
N GLU A 148 -16.33 -13.64 5.79
CA GLU A 148 -14.98 -14.21 5.89
C GLU A 148 -14.61 -15.13 4.72
N ARG A 149 -15.58 -15.50 3.89
CA ARG A 149 -15.42 -16.58 2.91
C ARG A 149 -15.39 -16.16 1.46
N SER A 150 -15.84 -14.98 1.12
CA SER A 150 -15.89 -14.57 -0.29
C SER A 150 -15.06 -13.33 -0.53
N ILE A 151 -14.20 -13.37 -1.51
CA ILE A 151 -13.40 -12.26 -1.98
C ILE A 151 -13.63 -12.04 -3.48
N PHE A 152 -13.85 -10.78 -3.83
CA PHE A 152 -14.11 -10.35 -5.21
C PHE A 152 -12.94 -9.52 -5.67
N ILE A 153 -12.41 -9.86 -6.83
CA ILE A 153 -11.34 -9.13 -7.48
C ILE A 153 -11.69 -8.85 -8.93
N SER A 154 -11.05 -7.87 -9.53
CA SER A 154 -11.07 -7.72 -10.99
C SER A 154 -9.68 -7.95 -11.56
N LYS A 155 -9.61 -8.60 -12.72
CA LYS A 155 -8.42 -8.80 -13.52
C LYS A 155 -8.65 -8.18 -14.87
N ASP A 156 -7.93 -7.12 -15.19
CA ASP A 156 -8.11 -6.37 -16.45
C ASP A 156 -9.59 -5.99 -16.68
N GLY A 157 -10.26 -5.51 -15.61
CA GLY A 157 -11.67 -5.11 -15.64
C GLY A 157 -12.68 -6.27 -15.64
N ARG A 158 -12.25 -7.53 -15.66
CA ARG A 158 -13.14 -8.69 -15.59
C ARG A 158 -13.30 -9.13 -14.13
N PRO A 159 -14.54 -9.33 -13.64
CA PRO A 159 -14.79 -9.75 -12.28
C PRO A 159 -14.47 -11.23 -12.07
N PHE A 160 -13.89 -11.55 -10.91
CA PHE A 160 -13.65 -12.91 -10.43
C PHE A 160 -14.04 -13.01 -8.96
N GLN A 161 -14.61 -14.14 -8.60
CA GLN A 161 -14.95 -14.48 -7.23
C GLN A 161 -14.10 -15.66 -6.77
N TYR A 162 -13.59 -15.56 -5.55
CA TYR A 162 -12.89 -16.65 -4.87
C TYR A 162 -13.55 -16.94 -3.53
N GLU A 163 -13.75 -18.22 -3.24
CA GLU A 163 -14.12 -18.71 -1.92
C GLU A 163 -12.86 -18.95 -1.09
N ILE A 164 -12.77 -18.35 0.08
CA ILE A 164 -11.68 -18.57 1.02
C ILE A 164 -12.01 -19.82 1.84
N LEU A 165 -11.26 -20.88 1.64
CA LEU A 165 -11.42 -22.16 2.33
C LEU A 165 -10.67 -22.19 3.66
N ALA A 166 -9.51 -21.54 3.72
CA ALA A 166 -8.71 -21.42 4.93
C ALA A 166 -7.76 -20.22 4.85
N THR A 167 -7.52 -19.59 5.99
CA THR A 167 -6.50 -18.56 6.18
C THR A 167 -5.51 -19.08 7.22
N ILE A 168 -4.22 -18.98 6.91
CA ILE A 168 -3.13 -19.32 7.82
C ILE A 168 -2.40 -18.01 8.10
N GLU A 169 -2.61 -17.49 9.30
CA GLU A 169 -2.13 -16.18 9.74
C GLU A 169 -0.60 -16.05 9.65
N PHE A 170 -0.15 -14.80 9.52
CA PHE A 170 1.26 -14.46 9.60
C PHE A 170 1.80 -14.77 10.99
N THR A 171 2.94 -15.46 11.04
CA THR A 171 3.70 -15.62 12.29
C THR A 171 5.16 -15.26 12.06
N SER A 172 5.83 -14.77 13.11
CA SER A 172 7.24 -14.41 13.03
C SER A 172 8.15 -15.58 12.71
N ALA A 173 7.74 -16.82 13.03
CA ALA A 173 8.48 -18.02 12.69
C ALA A 173 8.33 -18.38 11.20
N ARG A 174 7.12 -18.26 10.64
CA ARG A 174 6.84 -18.57 9.22
C ARG A 174 7.25 -17.46 8.26
N LYS A 175 7.22 -16.19 8.70
CA LYS A 175 7.47 -14.97 7.88
C LYS A 175 6.57 -14.87 6.65
N ARG A 176 5.39 -15.47 6.71
CA ARG A 176 4.38 -15.44 5.63
C ARG A 176 2.97 -15.68 6.15
N MET A 177 2.01 -15.09 5.50
CA MET A 177 0.60 -15.43 5.52
C MET A 177 0.28 -16.39 4.34
N SER A 178 -0.77 -17.20 4.43
CA SER A 178 -1.22 -18.04 3.33
C SER A 178 -2.74 -18.11 3.33
N VAL A 179 -3.33 -18.15 2.15
CA VAL A 179 -4.75 -18.41 1.97
C VAL A 179 -4.95 -19.60 1.04
N VAL A 180 -5.93 -20.42 1.34
CA VAL A 180 -6.40 -21.49 0.44
C VAL A 180 -7.71 -21.02 -0.15
N VAL A 181 -7.75 -20.90 -1.47
CA VAL A 181 -8.92 -20.37 -2.17
C VAL A 181 -9.39 -21.33 -3.25
N ARG A 182 -10.69 -21.25 -3.55
CA ARG A 182 -11.31 -21.87 -4.70
C ARG A 182 -11.85 -20.78 -5.59
N GLN A 183 -11.48 -20.77 -6.86
CA GLN A 183 -12.13 -19.89 -7.84
C GLN A 183 -13.56 -20.38 -8.04
N CYS A 184 -14.53 -19.46 -7.95
CA CYS A 184 -15.91 -19.74 -8.28
C CYS A 184 -16.10 -19.52 -9.79
N ASP A 185 -16.85 -20.41 -10.43
CA ASP A 185 -17.22 -20.22 -11.82
C ASP A 185 -18.06 -18.94 -11.94
N SER A 186 -17.73 -18.12 -12.92
CA SER A 186 -18.53 -16.92 -13.23
C SER A 186 -19.92 -17.39 -13.70
N ALA A 187 -20.95 -16.97 -12.96
CA ALA A 187 -22.34 -17.22 -13.37
C ALA A 187 -22.70 -16.41 -14.62
#